data_eea4c73d89b5319dc57e679a8b83657a
#
_entry.id   eea4c73d89b5319dc57e679a8b83657a
#
_cell.length_a   1.000
_cell.length_b   1.000
_cell.length_c   1.000
_cell.angle_alpha   90.00
_cell.angle_beta   90.00
_cell.angle_gamma   90.00
#
_symmetry.space_group_name_H-M   'P 1'
#
loop_
_entity.id
_entity.type
_entity.pdbx_description
1 polymer ?
#
loop_
_entity_poly.entity_id
_entity_poly.type
_entity_poly.pdbx_seq_one_letter_code
_entity_poly.pdbx_strand_id
1 'polypeptide(L)'
;MGQTVLKSQVFPNPEKSPEEAVFSALARAEDRVSRLDERARWSGFVDGWRARANLRAVIAALALQGQLVHPEDLLLRAADADTRLPDPSVTRAYAVLRARQRAELGGGELLSWQGLSWLGGITRTAPPPGARPTTRLRDPGDAGGCEALAGFFEALVKRDTETPRGGVEECLSVLDLEVQLPALLQAAALLEAWRIVDPLPAHRPLGAIAAALVLKVSGRFTAGLLPLEVGARRRAMPPRLAWAPLAERLAYWLGAIELAADLELEEITRLGHQKALLERKAVGGRRNGKALAFAALAIEHPVLTTDLIARGLGVTPQGGLQLLRRFGGALHEITGRSRYRVWRL
;
A
#
# COMPACT_ATOMS: atom_id res chain seq x y z
N MET A 1 15.66 0.76 -33.68
CA MET A 1 14.99 -0.54 -33.73
C MET A 1 15.16 -1.18 -32.35
N GLY A 2 14.22 -0.98 -31.46
CA GLY A 2 14.21 -1.54 -30.10
C GLY A 2 12.91 -2.33 -29.95
N GLN A 3 13.01 -3.65 -30.00
CA GLN A 3 11.88 -4.54 -29.70
C GLN A 3 11.64 -4.51 -28.19
N THR A 4 10.55 -3.88 -27.82
CA THR A 4 9.98 -3.97 -26.47
C THR A 4 9.43 -5.38 -26.29
N VAL A 5 10.14 -6.20 -25.52
CA VAL A 5 9.70 -7.53 -25.12
C VAL A 5 8.47 -7.35 -24.21
N LEU A 6 7.29 -7.55 -24.77
CA LEU A 6 6.06 -7.79 -24.03
C LEU A 6 6.24 -9.07 -23.20
N LYS A 7 6.55 -8.92 -21.91
CA LYS A 7 6.52 -10.04 -20.97
C LYS A 7 5.12 -10.63 -20.98
N SER A 8 5.04 -11.89 -21.37
CA SER A 8 3.86 -12.72 -21.46
C SER A 8 2.99 -12.59 -20.21
N GLN A 9 1.73 -12.20 -20.41
CA GLN A 9 0.68 -12.43 -19.41
C GLN A 9 0.61 -13.92 -19.17
N VAL A 10 1.00 -14.36 -17.97
CA VAL A 10 0.88 -15.76 -17.54
C VAL A 10 -0.61 -16.02 -17.33
N PHE A 11 -1.26 -16.52 -18.38
CA PHE A 11 -2.58 -17.12 -18.24
C PHE A 11 -2.43 -18.42 -17.44
N PRO A 12 -3.38 -18.76 -16.56
CA PRO A 12 -3.33 -20.05 -15.87
C PRO A 12 -3.25 -21.17 -16.91
N ASN A 13 -2.30 -22.09 -16.69
CA ASN A 13 -2.13 -23.27 -17.53
C ASN A 13 -3.45 -24.07 -17.50
N PRO A 14 -4.09 -24.38 -18.62
CA PRO A 14 -5.38 -25.08 -18.66
C PRO A 14 -5.34 -26.51 -18.08
N GLU A 15 -4.17 -27.03 -17.76
CA GLU A 15 -3.97 -28.37 -17.17
C GLU A 15 -4.06 -28.42 -15.64
N LYS A 16 -4.12 -27.27 -14.94
CA LYS A 16 -4.19 -27.24 -13.47
C LYS A 16 -5.63 -27.15 -12.99
N SER A 17 -5.94 -27.92 -11.93
CA SER A 17 -7.23 -27.75 -11.25
C SER A 17 -7.36 -26.32 -10.70
N PRO A 18 -8.59 -25.77 -10.56
CA PRO A 18 -8.80 -24.44 -9.99
C PRO A 18 -8.16 -24.28 -8.62
N GLU A 19 -8.16 -25.29 -7.79
CA GLU A 19 -7.54 -25.31 -6.46
C GLU A 19 -6.02 -25.25 -6.54
N GLU A 20 -5.40 -26.05 -7.42
CA GLU A 20 -3.95 -26.01 -7.65
C GLU A 20 -3.49 -24.62 -8.13
N ALA A 21 -4.32 -23.93 -8.91
CA ALA A 21 -4.04 -22.56 -9.32
C ALA A 21 -4.00 -21.59 -8.13
N VAL A 22 -4.92 -21.72 -7.16
CA VAL A 22 -4.95 -20.92 -5.92
C VAL A 22 -3.72 -21.22 -5.07
N PHE A 23 -3.40 -22.51 -4.80
CA PHE A 23 -2.23 -22.89 -4.00
C PHE A 23 -0.92 -22.43 -4.63
N SER A 24 -0.79 -22.57 -5.94
CA SER A 24 0.39 -22.09 -6.67
C SER A 24 0.54 -20.57 -6.60
N ALA A 25 -0.55 -19.80 -6.71
CA ALA A 25 -0.55 -18.35 -6.56
C ALA A 25 -0.25 -17.94 -5.11
N LEU A 26 -0.81 -18.63 -4.13
CA LEU A 26 -0.55 -18.41 -2.71
C LEU A 26 0.93 -18.59 -2.38
N ALA A 27 1.53 -19.70 -2.80
CA ALA A 27 2.94 -19.98 -2.53
C ALA A 27 3.87 -18.89 -3.12
N ARG A 28 3.60 -18.42 -4.34
CA ARG A 28 4.36 -17.33 -4.95
C ARG A 28 4.18 -16.01 -4.20
N ALA A 29 2.94 -15.67 -3.84
CA ALA A 29 2.64 -14.45 -3.09
C ALA A 29 3.32 -14.46 -1.71
N GLU A 30 3.30 -15.62 -1.00
CA GLU A 30 3.98 -15.80 0.29
C GLU A 30 5.49 -15.57 0.16
N ASP A 31 6.15 -16.15 -0.83
CA ASP A 31 7.58 -15.95 -1.09
C ASP A 31 7.91 -14.47 -1.32
N ARG A 32 7.15 -13.78 -2.18
CA ARG A 32 7.40 -12.38 -2.52
C ARG A 32 7.15 -11.43 -1.37
N VAL A 33 6.05 -11.62 -0.65
CA VAL A 33 5.71 -10.80 0.52
C VAL A 33 6.73 -10.97 1.64
N SER A 34 7.16 -12.21 1.92
CA SER A 34 8.17 -12.50 2.93
C SER A 34 9.53 -11.86 2.59
N ARG A 35 9.98 -11.97 1.33
CA ARG A 35 11.21 -11.30 0.87
C ARG A 35 11.14 -9.78 0.95
N LEU A 36 9.97 -9.21 0.63
CA LEU A 36 9.76 -7.77 0.74
C LEU A 36 9.83 -7.32 2.20
N ASP A 37 9.13 -8.03 3.11
CA ASP A 37 9.12 -7.70 4.54
C ASP A 37 10.52 -7.71 5.11
N GLU A 38 11.28 -8.78 4.86
CA GLU A 38 12.66 -8.91 5.31
C GLU A 38 13.53 -7.77 4.76
N ARG A 39 13.48 -7.55 3.43
CA ARG A 39 14.32 -6.53 2.78
C ARG A 39 13.98 -5.12 3.24
N ALA A 40 12.69 -4.82 3.46
CA ALA A 40 12.26 -3.51 3.95
C ALA A 40 12.75 -3.27 5.37
N ARG A 41 12.57 -4.23 6.27
CA ARG A 41 12.98 -4.13 7.67
C ARG A 41 14.49 -3.93 7.84
N TRP A 42 15.30 -4.60 7.04
CA TRP A 42 16.77 -4.53 7.10
C TRP A 42 17.38 -3.46 6.20
N SER A 43 16.59 -2.67 5.49
CA SER A 43 17.09 -1.65 4.55
C SER A 43 17.83 -0.50 5.22
N GLY A 44 17.53 -0.21 6.49
CA GLY A 44 17.99 0.98 7.20
C GLY A 44 17.32 2.28 6.73
N PHE A 45 16.24 2.18 5.91
CA PHE A 45 15.42 3.30 5.44
C PHE A 45 13.95 2.92 5.27
N VAL A 46 13.47 2.01 6.09
CA VAL A 46 12.09 1.47 6.03
C VAL A 46 11.04 2.57 6.10
N ASP A 47 11.22 3.61 6.91
CA ASP A 47 10.26 4.71 7.04
C ASP A 47 10.18 5.54 5.76
N GLY A 48 11.30 5.79 5.12
CA GLY A 48 11.35 6.47 3.82
C GLY A 48 10.70 5.66 2.70
N TRP A 49 10.91 4.35 2.69
CA TRP A 49 10.21 3.45 1.78
C TRP A 49 8.70 3.44 2.07
N ARG A 50 8.28 3.27 3.32
CA ARG A 50 6.87 3.25 3.77
C ARG A 50 6.12 4.50 3.36
N ALA A 51 6.71 5.68 3.58
CA ALA A 51 6.11 6.94 3.18
C ALA A 51 5.84 7.00 1.66
N ARG A 52 6.79 6.51 0.84
CA ARG A 52 6.63 6.46 -0.62
C ARG A 52 5.67 5.36 -1.07
N ALA A 53 5.66 4.20 -0.41
CA ALA A 53 4.72 3.12 -0.68
C ALA A 53 3.27 3.57 -0.45
N ASN A 54 3.00 4.32 0.62
CA ASN A 54 1.68 4.90 0.88
C ASN A 54 1.23 5.86 -0.21
N LEU A 55 2.12 6.71 -0.72
CA LEU A 55 1.79 7.61 -1.83
C LEU A 55 1.45 6.84 -3.11
N ARG A 56 2.24 5.81 -3.45
CA ARG A 56 1.96 4.95 -4.61
C ARG A 56 0.63 4.21 -4.46
N ALA A 57 0.35 3.68 -3.29
CA ALA A 57 -0.92 3.01 -2.99
C ALA A 57 -2.12 3.95 -3.21
N VAL A 58 -2.06 5.17 -2.68
CA VAL A 58 -3.12 6.17 -2.84
C VAL A 58 -3.36 6.52 -4.29
N ILE A 59 -2.29 6.80 -5.04
CA ILE A 59 -2.39 7.12 -6.48
C ILE A 59 -2.98 5.94 -7.25
N ALA A 60 -2.56 4.72 -6.93
CA ALA A 60 -3.10 3.51 -7.55
C ALA A 60 -4.58 3.29 -7.18
N ALA A 61 -4.95 3.49 -5.91
CA ALA A 61 -6.32 3.36 -5.42
C ALA A 61 -7.29 4.31 -6.14
N LEU A 62 -6.91 5.57 -6.35
CA LEU A 62 -7.76 6.53 -7.05
C LEU A 62 -7.81 6.24 -8.56
N ALA A 63 -6.69 5.81 -9.15
CA ALA A 63 -6.66 5.43 -10.56
C ALA A 63 -7.56 4.21 -10.85
N LEU A 64 -7.67 3.25 -9.92
CA LEU A 64 -8.64 2.14 -10.01
C LEU A 64 -10.10 2.61 -10.02
N GLN A 65 -10.37 3.82 -9.53
CA GLN A 65 -11.69 4.47 -9.56
C GLN A 65 -11.84 5.45 -10.73
N GLY A 66 -10.91 5.44 -11.70
CA GLY A 66 -10.91 6.36 -12.83
C GLY A 66 -10.50 7.80 -12.48
N GLN A 67 -9.97 8.04 -11.28
CA GLN A 67 -9.53 9.36 -10.83
C GLN A 67 -8.01 9.47 -10.96
N LEU A 68 -7.55 10.36 -11.80
CA LEU A 68 -6.13 10.63 -11.98
C LEU A 68 -5.69 11.74 -11.03
N VAL A 69 -4.73 11.45 -10.18
CA VAL A 69 -4.08 12.40 -9.29
C VAL A 69 -2.61 12.48 -9.67
N HIS A 70 -2.14 13.69 -9.91
CA HIS A 70 -0.73 13.88 -10.19
C HIS A 70 0.09 13.66 -8.90
N PRO A 71 1.16 12.85 -8.93
CA PRO A 71 1.96 12.56 -7.74
C PRO A 71 2.46 13.82 -7.02
N GLU A 72 2.88 14.84 -7.77
CA GLU A 72 3.40 16.08 -7.22
C GLU A 72 2.35 16.89 -6.48
N ASP A 73 1.10 16.92 -6.93
CA ASP A 73 0.02 17.61 -6.23
C ASP A 73 -0.27 16.98 -4.86
N LEU A 74 -0.28 15.63 -4.81
CA LEU A 74 -0.43 14.93 -3.54
C LEU A 74 0.77 15.16 -2.61
N LEU A 75 1.99 15.18 -3.15
CA LEU A 75 3.21 15.47 -2.39
C LEU A 75 3.20 16.89 -1.83
N LEU A 76 2.81 17.89 -2.62
CA LEU A 76 2.68 19.29 -2.18
C LEU A 76 1.63 19.44 -1.08
N ARG A 77 0.50 18.75 -1.23
CA ARG A 77 -0.55 18.72 -0.22
C ARG A 77 -0.09 18.05 1.07
N ALA A 78 0.62 16.95 0.98
CA ALA A 78 1.15 16.20 2.13
C ALA A 78 2.24 17.00 2.89
N ALA A 79 3.00 17.85 2.17
CA ALA A 79 4.02 18.73 2.74
C ALA A 79 3.49 20.08 3.23
N ASP A 80 2.18 20.32 3.17
CA ASP A 80 1.53 21.63 3.45
C ASP A 80 2.15 22.80 2.65
N ALA A 81 2.59 22.48 1.43
CA ALA A 81 3.24 23.42 0.52
C ALA A 81 2.37 23.80 -0.69
N ASP A 82 1.13 23.33 -0.73
CA ASP A 82 0.18 23.66 -1.79
C ASP A 82 -0.54 24.97 -1.45
N THR A 83 -0.31 25.99 -2.28
CA THR A 83 -0.93 27.32 -2.15
C THR A 83 -2.13 27.52 -3.08
N ARG A 84 -2.51 26.49 -3.84
CA ARG A 84 -3.65 26.53 -4.77
C ARG A 84 -4.94 26.18 -4.04
N LEU A 85 -6.07 26.50 -4.66
CA LEU A 85 -7.37 25.98 -4.22
C LEU A 85 -7.34 24.45 -4.27
N PRO A 86 -7.82 23.75 -3.22
CA PRO A 86 -7.78 22.31 -3.16
C PRO A 86 -8.58 21.70 -4.32
N ASP A 87 -7.91 20.91 -5.16
CA ASP A 87 -8.59 20.07 -6.12
C ASP A 87 -9.33 18.95 -5.37
N PRO A 88 -10.61 18.65 -5.71
CA PRO A 88 -11.37 17.59 -5.06
C PRO A 88 -10.70 16.21 -5.11
N SER A 89 -10.01 15.89 -6.22
CA SER A 89 -9.28 14.63 -6.37
C SER A 89 -8.07 14.54 -5.45
N VAL A 90 -7.31 15.63 -5.32
CA VAL A 90 -6.17 15.73 -4.39
C VAL A 90 -6.64 15.68 -2.95
N THR A 91 -7.77 16.34 -2.64
CA THR A 91 -8.38 16.30 -1.29
C THR A 91 -8.77 14.88 -0.92
N ARG A 92 -9.40 14.13 -1.85
CA ARG A 92 -9.74 12.72 -1.65
C ARG A 92 -8.49 11.85 -1.50
N ALA A 93 -7.48 12.06 -2.35
CA ALA A 93 -6.19 11.36 -2.25
C ALA A 93 -5.54 11.58 -0.89
N TYR A 94 -5.54 12.81 -0.40
CA TYR A 94 -4.98 13.14 0.92
C TYR A 94 -5.77 12.50 2.06
N ALA A 95 -7.10 12.40 1.95
CA ALA A 95 -7.92 11.67 2.93
C ALA A 95 -7.55 10.18 2.98
N VAL A 96 -7.37 9.52 1.82
CA VAL A 96 -6.93 8.12 1.75
C VAL A 96 -5.50 7.96 2.30
N LEU A 97 -4.60 8.91 2.03
CA LEU A 97 -3.25 8.90 2.60
C LEU A 97 -3.30 8.94 4.13
N ARG A 98 -4.13 9.82 4.69
CA ARG A 98 -4.34 9.92 6.15
C ARG A 98 -4.94 8.64 6.73
N ALA A 99 -5.87 8.01 6.03
CA ALA A 99 -6.43 6.71 6.43
C ALA A 99 -5.34 5.62 6.51
N ARG A 100 -4.48 5.51 5.49
CA ARG A 100 -3.34 4.57 5.50
C ARG A 100 -2.37 4.85 6.63
N GLN A 101 -1.97 6.11 6.83
CA GLN A 101 -1.07 6.51 7.91
C GLN A 101 -1.63 6.16 9.31
N ARG A 102 -2.94 6.37 9.51
CA ARG A 102 -3.62 5.95 10.75
C ARG A 102 -3.65 4.44 10.90
N ALA A 103 -3.93 3.71 9.83
CA ALA A 103 -3.95 2.26 9.82
C ALA A 103 -2.57 1.65 10.10
N GLU A 104 -1.48 2.32 9.71
CA GLU A 104 -0.12 1.89 10.07
C GLU A 104 0.16 1.93 11.58
N LEU A 105 -0.47 2.86 12.28
CA LEU A 105 -0.31 3.02 13.73
C LEU A 105 -1.26 2.14 14.54
N GLY A 106 -2.36 1.66 13.93
CA GLY A 106 -3.36 0.83 14.60
C GLY A 106 -3.11 -0.66 14.45
N GLY A 107 -3.98 -1.44 15.06
CA GLY A 107 -3.95 -2.90 15.11
C GLY A 107 -5.26 -3.53 14.65
N GLY A 108 -5.58 -4.71 15.22
CA GLY A 108 -6.76 -5.50 14.88
C GLY A 108 -8.10 -4.83 15.16
N GLU A 109 -8.15 -3.86 16.06
CA GLU A 109 -9.34 -3.06 16.37
C GLU A 109 -9.87 -2.29 15.14
N LEU A 110 -8.98 -1.99 14.20
CA LEU A 110 -9.34 -1.31 12.96
C LEU A 110 -10.09 -2.21 11.97
N LEU A 111 -10.02 -3.55 12.12
CA LEU A 111 -10.76 -4.52 11.34
C LEU A 111 -12.19 -4.69 11.89
N SER A 112 -12.90 -3.58 11.99
CA SER A 112 -14.30 -3.47 12.46
C SER A 112 -14.99 -2.33 11.72
N TRP A 113 -16.32 -2.29 11.75
CA TRP A 113 -17.08 -1.14 11.25
C TRP A 113 -16.58 0.18 11.86
N GLN A 114 -16.42 0.22 13.19
CA GLN A 114 -15.99 1.43 13.89
C GLN A 114 -14.59 1.86 13.45
N GLY A 115 -13.66 0.90 13.30
CA GLY A 115 -12.30 1.17 12.85
C GLY A 115 -12.24 1.68 11.41
N LEU A 116 -12.90 0.99 10.48
CA LEU A 116 -12.90 1.37 9.07
C LEU A 116 -13.65 2.68 8.83
N SER A 117 -14.79 2.91 9.51
CA SER A 117 -15.52 4.17 9.42
C SER A 117 -14.72 5.36 9.98
N TRP A 118 -13.94 5.14 11.05
CA TRP A 118 -13.02 6.17 11.56
C TRP A 118 -11.86 6.44 10.59
N LEU A 119 -11.26 5.41 10.01
CA LEU A 119 -10.22 5.57 8.98
C LEU A 119 -10.73 6.37 7.78
N GLY A 120 -11.94 6.09 7.33
CA GLY A 120 -12.61 6.79 6.24
C GLY A 120 -13.08 8.21 6.58
N GLY A 121 -13.00 8.61 7.86
CA GLY A 121 -13.52 9.91 8.31
C GLY A 121 -15.04 10.00 8.34
N ILE A 122 -15.74 8.85 8.29
CA ILE A 122 -17.19 8.74 8.40
C ILE A 122 -17.61 8.99 9.85
N THR A 123 -16.86 8.43 10.80
CA THR A 123 -17.02 8.67 12.23
C THR A 123 -15.83 9.43 12.81
N ARG A 124 -16.07 10.22 13.88
CA ARG A 124 -15.02 11.02 14.53
C ARG A 124 -14.31 10.26 15.65
N THR A 125 -14.94 9.23 16.20
CA THR A 125 -14.43 8.49 17.36
C THR A 125 -13.60 7.32 16.90
N ALA A 126 -12.33 7.27 17.33
CA ALA A 126 -11.46 6.11 17.12
C ALA A 126 -12.04 4.88 17.88
N PRO A 127 -11.83 3.66 17.35
CA PRO A 127 -12.18 2.46 18.09
C PRO A 127 -11.34 2.37 19.37
N PRO A 128 -11.90 1.79 20.45
CA PRO A 128 -11.10 1.52 21.65
C PRO A 128 -9.96 0.56 21.29
N PRO A 129 -8.77 0.69 21.91
CA PRO A 129 -7.72 -0.26 21.73
C PRO A 129 -8.19 -1.64 22.24
N GLY A 130 -8.16 -2.61 21.37
CA GLY A 130 -8.58 -3.98 21.68
C GLY A 130 -8.24 -4.89 20.52
N ALA A 131 -7.60 -6.00 20.79
CA ALA A 131 -7.30 -6.96 19.77
C ALA A 131 -8.61 -7.61 19.27
N ARG A 132 -8.93 -7.47 17.99
CA ARG A 132 -9.73 -8.51 17.35
C ARG A 132 -8.92 -9.80 17.53
N PRO A 133 -9.54 -10.93 17.91
CA PRO A 133 -8.80 -12.17 18.08
C PRO A 133 -8.02 -12.40 16.80
N THR A 134 -6.70 -12.36 16.91
CA THR A 134 -5.83 -12.77 15.81
C THR A 134 -6.17 -14.22 15.56
N THR A 135 -6.64 -14.52 14.38
CA THR A 135 -6.81 -15.90 13.92
C THR A 135 -5.48 -16.59 14.14
N ARG A 136 -5.41 -17.52 15.10
CA ARG A 136 -4.16 -18.21 15.43
C ARG A 136 -3.68 -18.92 14.18
N LEU A 137 -2.48 -18.59 13.75
CA LEU A 137 -1.79 -19.28 12.66
C LEU A 137 -1.71 -20.76 13.04
N ARG A 138 -2.49 -21.59 12.40
CA ARG A 138 -2.39 -23.04 12.41
C ARG A 138 -1.83 -23.48 11.07
N ASP A 139 -1.10 -24.59 11.03
CA ASP A 139 -0.46 -25.10 9.83
C ASP A 139 -1.43 -25.22 8.64
N PRO A 140 -1.00 -24.89 7.41
CA PRO A 140 -1.83 -24.91 6.21
C PRO A 140 -2.00 -26.36 5.72
N GLY A 141 -2.80 -27.13 6.43
CA GLY A 141 -3.00 -28.56 6.11
C GLY A 141 -4.45 -28.99 5.90
N ASP A 142 -5.42 -28.08 5.99
CA ASP A 142 -6.82 -28.49 6.01
C ASP A 142 -7.52 -28.20 4.67
N ALA A 143 -7.92 -29.27 3.97
CA ALA A 143 -8.64 -29.22 2.70
C ALA A 143 -10.02 -28.52 2.79
N GLY A 144 -10.54 -28.30 3.98
CA GLY A 144 -11.82 -27.62 4.23
C GLY A 144 -11.85 -26.11 3.91
N GLY A 145 -10.69 -25.47 3.71
CA GLY A 145 -10.61 -24.02 3.50
C GLY A 145 -11.29 -23.52 2.21
N CYS A 146 -11.19 -24.26 1.12
CA CYS A 146 -11.81 -23.89 -0.15
C CYS A 146 -13.34 -24.04 -0.10
N GLU A 147 -13.85 -25.10 0.55
CA GLU A 147 -15.30 -25.29 0.72
C GLU A 147 -15.91 -24.22 1.62
N ALA A 148 -15.25 -23.87 2.74
CA ALA A 148 -15.73 -22.82 3.63
C ALA A 148 -15.78 -21.46 2.92
N LEU A 149 -14.77 -21.12 2.10
CA LEU A 149 -14.80 -19.93 1.27
C LEU A 149 -15.91 -19.99 0.22
N ALA A 150 -16.11 -21.11 -0.45
CA ALA A 150 -17.17 -21.28 -1.44
C ALA A 150 -18.55 -21.03 -0.80
N GLY A 151 -18.82 -21.68 0.34
CA GLY A 151 -20.05 -21.49 1.10
C GLY A 151 -20.25 -20.03 1.57
N PHE A 152 -19.20 -19.40 2.05
CA PHE A 152 -19.22 -17.97 2.41
C PHE A 152 -19.62 -17.09 1.21
N PHE A 153 -18.99 -17.25 0.06
CA PHE A 153 -19.28 -16.43 -1.12
C PHE A 153 -20.64 -16.73 -1.74
N GLU A 154 -21.14 -17.95 -1.68
CA GLU A 154 -22.50 -18.28 -2.07
C GLU A 154 -23.55 -17.59 -1.18
N ALA A 155 -23.31 -17.53 0.13
CA ALA A 155 -24.14 -16.81 1.06
C ALA A 155 -24.07 -15.29 0.83
N LEU A 156 -22.86 -14.76 0.59
CA LEU A 156 -22.62 -13.34 0.35
C LEU A 156 -23.40 -12.80 -0.85
N VAL A 157 -23.42 -13.53 -1.96
CA VAL A 157 -24.13 -13.12 -3.19
C VAL A 157 -25.65 -13.13 -3.00
N LYS A 158 -26.18 -13.95 -2.09
CA LYS A 158 -27.62 -14.09 -1.83
C LYS A 158 -28.14 -13.05 -0.82
N ARG A 159 -27.26 -12.39 -0.06
CA ARG A 159 -27.64 -11.42 0.95
C ARG A 159 -27.78 -10.02 0.34
N ASP A 160 -28.90 -9.40 0.62
CA ASP A 160 -29.12 -7.98 0.32
C ASP A 160 -28.72 -7.16 1.55
N THR A 161 -27.62 -6.44 1.46
CA THR A 161 -27.11 -5.61 2.55
C THR A 161 -27.63 -4.19 2.40
N GLU A 162 -28.72 -3.87 3.11
CA GLU A 162 -29.39 -2.57 3.02
C GLU A 162 -28.57 -1.41 3.62
N THR A 163 -27.54 -1.68 4.44
CA THR A 163 -26.79 -0.64 5.14
C THR A 163 -25.27 -0.74 4.91
N PRO A 164 -24.57 0.42 4.81
CA PRO A 164 -23.10 0.43 4.70
C PRO A 164 -22.39 -0.32 5.84
N ARG A 165 -22.94 -0.24 7.05
CA ARG A 165 -22.43 -0.95 8.21
C ARG A 165 -22.55 -2.47 8.03
N GLY A 166 -23.73 -2.94 7.69
CA GLY A 166 -23.99 -4.36 7.44
C GLY A 166 -23.07 -4.92 6.36
N GLY A 167 -22.91 -4.19 5.25
CA GLY A 167 -22.02 -4.60 4.16
C GLY A 167 -20.55 -4.68 4.58
N VAL A 168 -20.06 -3.76 5.41
CA VAL A 168 -18.69 -3.82 5.95
C VAL A 168 -18.54 -5.01 6.90
N GLU A 169 -19.47 -5.20 7.84
CA GLU A 169 -19.45 -6.32 8.79
C GLU A 169 -19.50 -7.67 8.06
N GLU A 170 -20.28 -7.75 6.98
CA GLU A 170 -20.36 -8.93 6.14
C GLU A 170 -19.05 -9.22 5.38
N CYS A 171 -18.42 -8.21 4.79
CA CYS A 171 -17.10 -8.38 4.19
C CYS A 171 -16.07 -8.88 5.20
N LEU A 172 -16.10 -8.34 6.43
CA LEU A 172 -15.15 -8.70 7.49
C LEU A 172 -15.42 -10.09 8.08
N SER A 173 -16.63 -10.64 7.94
CA SER A 173 -16.97 -11.98 8.47
C SER A 173 -16.20 -13.11 7.78
N VAL A 174 -15.58 -12.86 6.63
CA VAL A 174 -14.62 -13.81 6.01
C VAL A 174 -13.42 -14.12 6.92
N LEU A 175 -13.11 -13.20 7.83
CA LEU A 175 -12.00 -13.35 8.80
C LEU A 175 -12.42 -14.20 10.03
N ASP A 176 -13.71 -14.43 10.20
CA ASP A 176 -14.32 -15.16 11.34
C ASP A 176 -14.73 -16.58 10.94
N LEU A 177 -14.34 -17.04 9.74
CA LEU A 177 -14.61 -18.42 9.33
C LEU A 177 -13.95 -19.42 10.30
N GLU A 178 -14.65 -20.49 10.63
CA GLU A 178 -14.15 -21.53 11.55
C GLU A 178 -12.88 -22.21 11.06
N VAL A 179 -12.69 -22.20 9.74
CA VAL A 179 -11.49 -22.75 9.09
C VAL A 179 -10.38 -21.70 9.07
N GLN A 180 -9.21 -22.10 9.52
CA GLN A 180 -8.04 -21.22 9.55
C GLN A 180 -7.40 -21.10 8.16
N LEU A 181 -7.63 -19.96 7.52
CA LEU A 181 -7.05 -19.66 6.23
C LEU A 181 -5.69 -18.96 6.39
N PRO A 182 -4.72 -19.20 5.47
CA PRO A 182 -3.50 -18.40 5.39
C PRO A 182 -3.83 -16.91 5.25
N ALA A 183 -3.05 -16.04 5.88
CA ALA A 183 -3.34 -14.61 5.94
C ALA A 183 -3.44 -13.94 4.55
N LEU A 184 -2.61 -14.39 3.59
CA LEU A 184 -2.70 -13.87 2.22
C LEU A 184 -4.00 -14.29 1.53
N LEU A 185 -4.49 -15.49 1.81
CA LEU A 185 -5.77 -15.97 1.28
C LEU A 185 -6.95 -15.22 1.94
N GLN A 186 -6.88 -14.94 3.26
CA GLN A 186 -7.84 -14.07 3.94
C GLN A 186 -7.87 -12.66 3.34
N ALA A 187 -6.71 -12.07 3.07
CA ALA A 187 -6.61 -10.77 2.43
C ALA A 187 -7.20 -10.77 1.02
N ALA A 188 -6.93 -11.82 0.23
CA ALA A 188 -7.48 -12.00 -1.11
C ALA A 188 -9.01 -12.18 -1.08
N ALA A 189 -9.52 -12.97 -0.13
CA ALA A 189 -10.94 -13.19 0.05
C ALA A 189 -11.66 -11.90 0.52
N LEU A 190 -11.05 -11.13 1.42
CA LEU A 190 -11.59 -9.84 1.84
C LEU A 190 -11.64 -8.83 0.68
N LEU A 191 -10.63 -8.78 -0.18
CA LEU A 191 -10.64 -7.94 -1.38
C LEU A 191 -11.78 -8.34 -2.34
N GLU A 192 -12.00 -9.63 -2.50
CA GLU A 192 -13.08 -10.14 -3.35
C GLU A 192 -14.45 -9.87 -2.74
N ALA A 193 -14.65 -10.09 -1.44
CA ALA A 193 -15.87 -9.74 -0.74
C ALA A 193 -16.19 -8.25 -0.86
N TRP A 194 -15.18 -7.39 -0.65
CA TRP A 194 -15.33 -5.94 -0.80
C TRP A 194 -15.72 -5.52 -2.22
N ARG A 195 -15.17 -6.19 -3.23
CA ARG A 195 -15.51 -5.95 -4.64
C ARG A 195 -16.96 -6.33 -4.95
N ILE A 196 -17.45 -7.43 -4.39
CA ILE A 196 -18.81 -7.94 -4.63
C ILE A 196 -19.85 -7.04 -3.93
N VAL A 197 -19.65 -6.76 -2.66
CA VAL A 197 -20.60 -6.01 -1.81
C VAL A 197 -20.53 -4.51 -2.09
N ASP A 198 -19.33 -3.98 -2.37
CA ASP A 198 -19.05 -2.53 -2.52
C ASP A 198 -19.70 -1.69 -1.39
N PRO A 199 -19.45 -2.03 -0.11
CA PRO A 199 -20.23 -1.51 1.02
C PRO A 199 -20.10 0.00 1.21
N LEU A 200 -19.01 0.58 0.70
CA LEU A 200 -18.66 1.99 0.81
C LEU A 200 -18.19 2.56 -0.53
N PRO A 201 -19.09 2.80 -1.51
CA PRO A 201 -18.71 3.25 -2.85
C PRO A 201 -17.87 4.54 -2.88
N ALA A 202 -18.12 5.46 -1.94
CA ALA A 202 -17.33 6.68 -1.78
C ALA A 202 -15.94 6.45 -1.13
N HIS A 203 -15.75 5.30 -0.47
CA HIS A 203 -14.55 4.95 0.31
C HIS A 203 -13.97 3.57 -0.08
N ARG A 204 -14.09 3.18 -1.34
CA ARG A 204 -13.57 1.90 -1.87
C ARG A 204 -12.13 1.56 -1.46
N PRO A 205 -11.20 2.53 -1.33
CA PRO A 205 -9.85 2.24 -0.88
C PRO A 205 -9.75 1.59 0.50
N LEU A 206 -10.79 1.69 1.34
CA LEU A 206 -10.80 1.06 2.66
C LEU A 206 -10.73 -0.46 2.59
N GLY A 207 -11.25 -1.09 1.54
CA GLY A 207 -11.14 -2.54 1.36
C GLY A 207 -9.69 -3.02 1.22
N ALA A 208 -8.90 -2.31 0.42
CA ALA A 208 -7.47 -2.62 0.29
C ALA A 208 -6.68 -2.29 1.56
N ILE A 209 -7.05 -1.22 2.28
CA ILE A 209 -6.47 -0.91 3.59
C ILE A 209 -6.79 -2.01 4.60
N ALA A 210 -8.04 -2.49 4.65
CA ALA A 210 -8.45 -3.59 5.52
C ALA A 210 -7.69 -4.88 5.20
N ALA A 211 -7.55 -5.25 3.92
CA ALA A 211 -6.78 -6.42 3.50
C ALA A 211 -5.28 -6.29 3.86
N ALA A 212 -4.69 -5.11 3.69
CA ALA A 212 -3.31 -4.85 4.12
C ALA A 212 -3.15 -4.90 5.65
N LEU A 213 -4.16 -4.47 6.41
CA LEU A 213 -4.20 -4.62 7.87
C LEU A 213 -4.25 -6.08 8.29
N VAL A 214 -4.98 -6.96 7.57
CA VAL A 214 -4.96 -8.42 7.83
C VAL A 214 -3.53 -8.95 7.77
N LEU A 215 -2.77 -8.59 6.74
CA LEU A 215 -1.38 -9.02 6.59
C LEU A 215 -0.47 -8.48 7.70
N LYS A 216 -0.71 -7.23 8.14
CA LYS A 216 0.05 -6.61 9.23
C LYS A 216 -0.26 -7.27 10.57
N VAL A 217 -1.53 -7.41 10.91
CA VAL A 217 -1.99 -7.95 12.21
C VAL A 217 -1.64 -9.42 12.36
N SER A 218 -1.65 -10.19 11.27
CA SER A 218 -1.21 -11.59 11.24
C SER A 218 0.31 -11.75 11.32
N GLY A 219 1.08 -10.66 11.27
CA GLY A 219 2.54 -10.70 11.27
C GLY A 219 3.16 -11.14 9.93
N ARG A 220 2.36 -11.27 8.86
CA ARG A 220 2.86 -11.68 7.55
C ARG A 220 3.57 -10.55 6.81
N PHE A 221 3.19 -9.31 7.09
CA PHE A 221 3.89 -8.14 6.57
C PHE A 221 3.98 -7.08 7.66
N THR A 222 5.17 -6.87 8.22
CA THR A 222 5.40 -6.04 9.39
C THR A 222 6.10 -4.71 9.08
N ALA A 223 6.69 -4.57 7.90
CA ALA A 223 7.39 -3.35 7.49
C ALA A 223 6.46 -2.12 7.31
N GLY A 224 5.14 -2.33 7.20
CA GLY A 224 4.14 -1.28 7.04
C GLY A 224 2.81 -1.84 6.56
N LEU A 225 2.09 -1.10 5.70
CA LEU A 225 0.94 -1.59 4.96
C LEU A 225 1.35 -1.90 3.52
N LEU A 226 1.21 -3.15 3.10
CA LEU A 226 1.50 -3.55 1.72
C LEU A 226 0.60 -2.75 0.76
N PRO A 227 1.15 -2.09 -0.29
CA PRO A 227 0.38 -1.29 -1.23
C PRO A 227 -0.33 -2.16 -2.28
N LEU A 228 -1.36 -2.91 -1.86
CA LEU A 228 -2.08 -3.90 -2.68
C LEU A 228 -2.66 -3.29 -3.95
N GLU A 229 -3.05 -2.02 -3.89
CA GLU A 229 -3.62 -1.26 -4.99
C GLU A 229 -2.66 -1.10 -6.16
N VAL A 230 -1.35 -1.07 -5.88
CA VAL A 230 -0.30 -0.96 -6.91
C VAL A 230 -0.30 -2.21 -7.79
N GLY A 231 -0.35 -3.39 -7.18
CA GLY A 231 -0.42 -4.67 -7.90
C GLY A 231 -1.75 -4.83 -8.65
N ALA A 232 -2.87 -4.51 -8.01
CA ALA A 232 -4.20 -4.56 -8.62
C ALA A 232 -4.30 -3.64 -9.84
N ARG A 233 -3.79 -2.40 -9.75
CA ARG A 233 -3.74 -1.46 -10.88
C ARG A 233 -2.88 -1.99 -12.02
N ARG A 234 -1.72 -2.54 -11.71
CA ARG A 234 -0.77 -3.03 -12.72
C ARG A 234 -1.26 -4.29 -13.43
N ARG A 235 -1.93 -5.17 -12.68
CA ARG A 235 -2.47 -6.42 -13.23
C ARG A 235 -3.72 -6.19 -14.09
N ALA A 236 -4.52 -5.16 -13.79
CA ALA A 236 -5.84 -4.88 -14.37
C ALA A 236 -6.78 -6.11 -14.36
N MET A 237 -7.95 -5.96 -13.77
CA MET A 237 -8.92 -7.05 -13.70
C MET A 237 -9.63 -7.21 -15.06
N PRO A 238 -9.52 -8.35 -15.73
CA PRO A 238 -10.24 -8.56 -16.98
C PRO A 238 -11.76 -8.65 -16.69
N PRO A 239 -12.64 -8.06 -17.52
CA PRO A 239 -14.09 -8.03 -17.27
C PRO A 239 -14.70 -9.43 -17.05
N ARG A 240 -14.21 -10.44 -17.77
CA ARG A 240 -14.66 -11.84 -17.60
C ARG A 240 -14.45 -12.40 -16.19
N LEU A 241 -13.49 -11.85 -15.45
CA LEU A 241 -13.15 -12.38 -14.11
C LEU A 241 -14.28 -12.15 -13.10
N ALA A 242 -15.13 -11.14 -13.30
CA ALA A 242 -16.29 -10.90 -12.44
C ALA A 242 -17.25 -12.10 -12.39
N TRP A 243 -17.29 -12.90 -13.46
CA TRP A 243 -18.16 -14.08 -13.63
C TRP A 243 -17.41 -15.39 -13.56
N ALA A 244 -16.10 -15.36 -13.36
CA ALA A 244 -15.26 -16.55 -13.25
C ALA A 244 -15.53 -17.30 -11.94
N PRO A 245 -15.18 -18.61 -11.87
CA PRO A 245 -15.18 -19.38 -10.62
C PRO A 245 -14.40 -18.64 -9.51
N LEU A 246 -14.82 -18.85 -8.25
CA LEU A 246 -14.18 -18.22 -7.10
C LEU A 246 -12.67 -18.45 -7.06
N ALA A 247 -12.22 -19.65 -7.35
CA ALA A 247 -10.80 -19.99 -7.37
C ALA A 247 -9.98 -19.11 -8.33
N GLU A 248 -10.49 -18.82 -9.52
CA GLU A 248 -9.83 -17.91 -10.47
C GLU A 248 -9.77 -16.47 -9.93
N ARG A 249 -10.83 -16.01 -9.28
CA ARG A 249 -10.90 -14.68 -8.67
C ARG A 249 -9.93 -14.54 -7.51
N LEU A 250 -9.82 -15.58 -6.65
CA LEU A 250 -8.85 -15.62 -5.56
C LEU A 250 -7.41 -15.70 -6.10
N ALA A 251 -7.14 -16.53 -7.10
CA ALA A 251 -5.84 -16.59 -7.77
C ALA A 251 -5.46 -15.26 -8.43
N TYR A 252 -6.44 -14.51 -8.95
CA TYR A 252 -6.21 -13.14 -9.43
C TYR A 252 -5.73 -12.21 -8.30
N TRP A 253 -6.42 -12.18 -7.16
CA TRP A 253 -6.04 -11.32 -6.04
C TRP A 253 -4.69 -11.69 -5.45
N LEU A 254 -4.42 -13.00 -5.30
CA LEU A 254 -3.10 -13.48 -4.86
C LEU A 254 -1.99 -13.05 -5.83
N GLY A 255 -2.24 -13.14 -7.13
CA GLY A 255 -1.29 -12.63 -8.14
C GLY A 255 -1.16 -11.10 -8.15
N ALA A 256 -2.18 -10.35 -7.75
CA ALA A 256 -2.06 -8.91 -7.55
C ALA A 256 -1.23 -8.58 -6.30
N ILE A 257 -1.37 -9.35 -5.21
CA ILE A 257 -0.54 -9.24 -4.00
C ILE A 257 0.94 -9.57 -4.34
N GLU A 258 1.19 -10.66 -5.06
CA GLU A 258 2.51 -11.05 -5.56
C GLU A 258 3.16 -9.90 -6.33
N LEU A 259 2.44 -9.35 -7.31
CA LEU A 259 2.93 -8.25 -8.15
C LEU A 259 3.17 -6.96 -7.36
N ALA A 260 2.32 -6.65 -6.37
CA ALA A 260 2.56 -5.52 -5.47
C ALA A 260 3.89 -5.68 -4.72
N ALA A 261 4.17 -6.88 -4.21
CA ALA A 261 5.42 -7.17 -3.52
C ALA A 261 6.64 -7.08 -4.45
N ASP A 262 6.54 -7.57 -5.69
CA ASP A 262 7.63 -7.46 -6.69
C ASP A 262 7.95 -6.01 -7.03
N LEU A 263 6.93 -5.20 -7.31
CA LEU A 263 7.10 -3.78 -7.62
C LEU A 263 7.72 -3.02 -6.43
N GLU A 264 7.37 -3.36 -5.22
CA GLU A 264 7.94 -2.74 -4.03
C GLU A 264 9.38 -3.23 -3.75
N LEU A 265 9.74 -4.45 -4.11
CA LEU A 265 11.14 -4.92 -4.08
C LEU A 265 12.02 -4.13 -5.06
N GLU A 266 11.50 -3.82 -6.26
CA GLU A 266 12.17 -2.95 -7.22
C GLU A 266 12.37 -1.55 -6.64
N GLU A 267 11.34 -0.99 -6.00
CA GLU A 267 11.39 0.34 -5.38
C GLU A 267 12.37 0.43 -4.21
N ILE A 268 12.44 -0.58 -3.35
CA ILE A 268 13.44 -0.65 -2.28
C ILE A 268 14.85 -0.69 -2.86
N THR A 269 15.05 -1.46 -3.92
CA THR A 269 16.35 -1.55 -4.60
C THR A 269 16.73 -0.19 -5.19
N ARG A 270 15.78 0.48 -5.87
CA ARG A 270 15.98 1.82 -6.44
C ARG A 270 16.31 2.84 -5.35
N LEU A 271 15.59 2.84 -4.24
CA LEU A 271 15.84 3.73 -3.11
C LEU A 271 17.20 3.47 -2.45
N GLY A 272 17.63 2.20 -2.37
CA GLY A 272 18.97 1.82 -1.93
C GLY A 272 20.09 2.37 -2.81
N HIS A 273 19.92 2.32 -4.13
CA HIS A 273 20.86 2.93 -5.07
C HIS A 273 20.91 4.45 -4.93
N GLN A 274 19.77 5.11 -4.74
CA GLN A 274 19.70 6.55 -4.49
C GLN A 274 20.41 6.92 -3.19
N LYS A 275 20.20 6.14 -2.10
CA LYS A 275 20.92 6.31 -0.84
C LYS A 275 22.43 6.25 -1.05
N ALA A 276 22.94 5.21 -1.70
CA ALA A 276 24.36 5.05 -1.97
C ALA A 276 24.93 6.19 -2.83
N LEU A 277 24.16 6.72 -3.79
CA LEU A 277 24.55 7.88 -4.58
C LEU A 277 24.67 9.15 -3.73
N LEU A 278 23.69 9.41 -2.87
CA LEU A 278 23.69 10.56 -1.97
C LEU A 278 24.87 10.48 -0.97
N GLU A 279 25.10 9.31 -0.38
CA GLU A 279 26.20 9.09 0.57
C GLU A 279 27.56 9.33 -0.10
N ARG A 280 27.79 8.85 -1.32
CA ARG A 280 29.01 9.13 -2.08
C ARG A 280 29.21 10.63 -2.33
N LYS A 281 28.15 11.35 -2.70
CA LYS A 281 28.21 12.81 -2.85
C LYS A 281 28.48 13.54 -1.53
N ALA A 282 28.03 12.97 -0.41
CA ALA A 282 28.23 13.55 0.92
C ALA A 282 29.69 13.49 1.38
N VAL A 283 30.44 12.44 1.02
CA VAL A 283 31.82 12.21 1.48
C VAL A 283 32.84 13.20 0.90
N GLY A 284 32.58 13.80 -0.28
CA GLY A 284 33.51 14.64 -1.03
C GLY A 284 33.76 16.07 -0.50
N GLY A 285 33.66 16.39 0.81
CA GLY A 285 33.85 17.76 1.30
C GLY A 285 34.23 17.90 2.79
N ARG A 286 34.86 19.03 3.15
CA ARG A 286 35.37 19.35 4.51
C ARG A 286 34.32 19.39 5.67
N ARG A 287 33.00 19.41 5.38
CA ARG A 287 31.89 19.40 6.36
C ARG A 287 31.01 18.18 6.17
N ASN A 288 31.59 16.98 6.32
CA ASN A 288 30.92 15.71 6.01
C ASN A 288 29.71 15.38 6.88
N GLY A 289 29.66 15.78 8.16
CA GLY A 289 28.58 15.39 9.06
C GLY A 289 27.21 15.89 8.64
N LYS A 290 27.06 17.17 8.28
CA LYS A 290 25.76 17.72 7.82
C LYS A 290 25.34 17.21 6.45
N ALA A 291 26.29 16.88 5.57
CA ALA A 291 26.00 16.32 4.26
C ALA A 291 25.48 14.87 4.35
N LEU A 292 26.06 14.04 5.22
CA LEU A 292 25.56 12.68 5.49
C LEU A 292 24.18 12.72 6.14
N ALA A 293 23.97 13.59 7.14
CA ALA A 293 22.68 13.77 7.75
C ALA A 293 21.60 14.26 6.74
N PHE A 294 21.99 15.12 5.78
CA PHE A 294 21.10 15.54 4.70
C PHE A 294 20.76 14.36 3.77
N ALA A 295 21.74 13.52 3.42
CA ALA A 295 21.48 12.34 2.61
C ALA A 295 20.48 11.38 3.29
N ALA A 296 20.64 11.16 4.60
CA ALA A 296 19.69 10.36 5.39
C ALA A 296 18.29 10.98 5.38
N LEU A 297 18.18 12.29 5.67
CA LEU A 297 16.90 13.02 5.64
C LEU A 297 16.21 12.94 4.27
N ALA A 298 16.96 13.01 3.17
CA ALA A 298 16.43 12.94 1.82
C ALA A 298 15.87 11.54 1.47
N ILE A 299 16.45 10.50 2.04
CA ILE A 299 15.92 9.15 1.90
C ILE A 299 14.68 8.94 2.75
N GLU A 300 14.68 9.45 3.97
CA GLU A 300 13.57 9.30 4.93
C GLU A 300 12.29 10.00 4.46
N HIS A 301 12.41 11.17 3.85
CA HIS A 301 11.27 11.98 3.44
C HIS A 301 11.00 11.88 1.92
N PRO A 302 9.73 11.68 1.49
CA PRO A 302 9.37 11.68 0.07
C PRO A 302 9.63 13.03 -0.62
N VAL A 303 9.53 14.11 0.16
CA VAL A 303 9.80 15.48 -0.27
C VAL A 303 10.60 16.24 0.78
N LEU A 304 11.38 17.21 0.29
CA LEU A 304 12.17 18.10 1.10
C LEU A 304 11.69 19.53 0.91
N THR A 305 11.49 20.24 2.02
CA THR A 305 11.32 21.69 2.06
C THR A 305 12.50 22.31 2.78
N THR A 306 12.77 23.60 2.52
CA THR A 306 13.84 24.33 3.26
C THR A 306 13.62 24.29 4.77
N ASP A 307 12.37 24.35 5.21
CA ASP A 307 12.01 24.33 6.64
C ASP A 307 12.23 22.92 7.25
N LEU A 308 11.90 21.85 6.53
CA LEU A 308 12.19 20.50 6.96
C LEU A 308 13.70 20.29 7.12
N ILE A 309 14.48 20.74 6.13
CA ILE A 309 15.95 20.63 6.17
C ILE A 309 16.53 21.47 7.32
N ALA A 310 16.07 22.70 7.47
CA ALA A 310 16.56 23.58 8.54
C ALA A 310 16.30 22.99 9.92
N ARG A 311 15.07 22.53 10.17
CA ARG A 311 14.69 21.89 11.45
C ARG A 311 15.38 20.55 11.67
N GLY A 312 15.35 19.67 10.68
CA GLY A 312 15.90 18.32 10.80
C GLY A 312 17.42 18.28 10.98
N LEU A 313 18.15 19.26 10.43
CA LEU A 313 19.60 19.32 10.50
C LEU A 313 20.13 20.39 11.47
N GLY A 314 19.30 21.21 12.06
CA GLY A 314 19.73 22.35 12.88
C GLY A 314 20.64 23.31 12.11
N VAL A 315 20.21 23.69 10.88
CA VAL A 315 20.92 24.66 10.02
C VAL A 315 20.02 25.84 9.69
N THR A 316 20.64 26.96 9.26
CA THR A 316 19.86 28.08 8.74
C THR A 316 19.18 27.72 7.40
N PRO A 317 18.09 28.38 7.01
CA PRO A 317 17.46 28.17 5.70
C PRO A 317 18.46 28.33 4.53
N GLN A 318 19.39 29.27 4.62
CA GLN A 318 20.48 29.41 3.63
C GLN A 318 21.42 28.22 3.62
N GLY A 319 21.78 27.66 4.77
CA GLY A 319 22.55 26.42 4.88
C GLY A 319 21.82 25.24 4.25
N GLY A 320 20.51 25.14 4.44
CA GLY A 320 19.66 24.18 3.76
C GLY A 320 19.68 24.29 2.25
N LEU A 321 19.59 25.52 1.72
CA LEU A 321 19.70 25.77 0.27
C LEU A 321 21.09 25.43 -0.30
N GLN A 322 22.16 25.64 0.46
CA GLN A 322 23.50 25.23 0.06
C GLN A 322 23.61 23.70 -0.04
N LEU A 323 23.01 22.97 0.92
CA LEU A 323 22.96 21.52 0.85
C LEU A 323 22.15 21.06 -0.37
N LEU A 324 20.98 21.61 -0.64
CA LEU A 324 20.19 21.31 -1.83
C LEU A 324 20.99 21.52 -3.13
N ARG A 325 21.72 22.64 -3.25
CA ARG A 325 22.58 22.92 -4.41
C ARG A 325 23.71 21.89 -4.54
N ARG A 326 24.34 21.52 -3.43
CA ARG A 326 25.38 20.49 -3.42
C ARG A 326 24.90 19.15 -3.95
N PHE A 327 23.67 18.76 -3.62
CA PHE A 327 23.04 17.52 -4.05
C PHE A 327 22.24 17.68 -5.36
N GLY A 328 22.25 18.86 -5.98
CA GLY A 328 21.62 19.11 -7.28
C GLY A 328 21.99 18.03 -8.32
N GLY A 329 21.07 17.66 -9.19
CA GLY A 329 21.18 16.52 -10.09
C GLY A 329 20.79 15.17 -9.50
N ALA A 330 20.69 15.03 -8.15
CA ALA A 330 20.03 13.91 -7.49
C ALA A 330 18.63 14.28 -6.95
N LEU A 331 18.34 15.54 -6.85
CA LEU A 331 17.08 16.08 -6.38
C LEU A 331 16.42 16.94 -7.46
N HIS A 332 15.13 16.74 -7.67
CA HIS A 332 14.33 17.50 -8.63
C HIS A 332 13.42 18.46 -7.88
N GLU A 333 13.48 19.75 -8.24
CA GLU A 333 12.50 20.71 -7.76
C GLU A 333 11.18 20.54 -8.50
N ILE A 334 10.07 20.42 -7.75
CA ILE A 334 8.75 20.15 -8.30
C ILE A 334 7.81 21.38 -8.33
N THR A 335 8.23 22.51 -7.75
CA THR A 335 7.36 23.69 -7.60
C THR A 335 7.54 24.76 -8.65
N GLY A 336 8.71 24.91 -9.23
CA GLY A 336 9.05 25.99 -10.18
C GLY A 336 8.90 27.40 -9.61
N ARG A 337 8.88 27.57 -8.26
CA ARG A 337 8.58 28.83 -7.58
C ARG A 337 9.83 29.48 -7.00
N SER A 338 9.79 30.80 -6.77
CA SER A 338 10.87 31.48 -6.07
C SER A 338 10.85 31.28 -4.55
N ARG A 339 9.68 31.00 -3.96
CA ARG A 339 9.47 30.72 -2.54
C ARG A 339 8.70 29.42 -2.35
N TYR A 340 8.81 28.81 -1.16
CA TYR A 340 8.14 27.54 -0.80
C TYR A 340 8.48 26.41 -1.78
N ARG A 341 9.77 26.30 -2.11
CA ARG A 341 10.26 25.28 -3.01
C ARG A 341 10.23 23.91 -2.35
N VAL A 342 9.90 22.92 -3.14
CA VAL A 342 9.85 21.50 -2.74
C VAL A 342 10.68 20.67 -3.69
N TRP A 343 11.47 19.75 -3.14
CA TRP A 343 12.35 18.85 -3.88
C TRP A 343 12.00 17.41 -3.58
N ARG A 344 12.21 16.54 -4.55
CA ARG A 344 12.12 15.09 -4.41
C ARG A 344 13.33 14.38 -4.99
N LEU A 345 13.53 13.11 -4.55
CA LEU A 345 14.47 12.16 -5.18
C LEU A 345 13.88 11.57 -6.47
#